data_41c93857d4b9273055588746122fadfb
#
_entry.id   41c93857d4b9273055588746122fadfb
#
_cell.length_a   1.000
_cell.length_b   1.000
_cell.length_c   1.000
_cell.angle_alpha   90.00
_cell.angle_beta   90.00
_cell.angle_gamma   90.00
#
_symmetry.space_group_name_H-M   'P 1'
#
loop_
_entity.id
_entity.type
_entity.pdbx_description
1 polymer ?
#
loop_
_entity_poly.entity_id
_entity_poly.type
_entity_poly.pdbx_seq_one_letter_code
_entity_poly.pdbx_strand_id
1 'polypeptide(L)'
;MNKVVELLIKNNKTISTMESCTGGALVNAITNIPGASEVLKFSAVTYSNEYKIKLGVDSKIIDKYTVYSIETADEMSKVISNYTNSNYGVGITGKLSRPDINNPYGEDNLVFISIYNKDNNKYYHKEIKVDKITR
;
A
#
# COMPACT_ATOMS: atom_id res chain seq x y z
N MET A 1 -16.24 0.74 1.03
CA MET A 1 -15.53 -0.48 0.58
C MET A 1 -16.40 -1.47 -0.18
N ASN A 2 -17.68 -1.59 0.17
CA ASN A 2 -18.61 -2.46 -0.55
C ASN A 2 -18.57 -2.28 -2.05
N LYS A 3 -18.66 -1.03 -2.51
CA LYS A 3 -18.68 -0.73 -3.94
C LYS A 3 -17.40 -1.15 -4.65
N VAL A 4 -16.25 -1.03 -3.99
CA VAL A 4 -14.97 -1.43 -4.56
C VAL A 4 -14.95 -2.94 -4.80
N VAL A 5 -15.35 -3.73 -3.80
CA VAL A 5 -15.40 -5.18 -3.91
C VAL A 5 -16.41 -5.62 -4.99
N GLU A 6 -17.58 -5.00 -5.02
CA GLU A 6 -18.59 -5.28 -6.04
C GLU A 6 -18.07 -5.02 -7.46
N LEU A 7 -17.38 -3.89 -7.66
CA LEU A 7 -16.82 -3.55 -8.97
C LEU A 7 -15.71 -4.51 -9.39
N LEU A 8 -14.87 -4.93 -8.44
CA LEU A 8 -13.83 -5.92 -8.73
C LEU A 8 -14.44 -7.27 -9.15
N ILE A 9 -15.46 -7.72 -8.43
CA ILE A 9 -16.17 -8.95 -8.78
C ILE A 9 -16.78 -8.82 -10.17
N LYS A 10 -17.53 -7.73 -10.40
CA LYS A 10 -18.23 -7.50 -11.67
C LYS A 10 -17.27 -7.50 -12.86
N ASN A 11 -16.08 -6.95 -12.69
CA ASN A 11 -15.10 -6.81 -13.76
C ASN A 11 -14.08 -7.96 -13.77
N ASN A 12 -14.26 -8.94 -12.91
CA ASN A 12 -13.37 -10.10 -12.78
C ASN A 12 -11.91 -9.69 -12.56
N LYS A 13 -11.71 -8.75 -11.63
CA LYS A 13 -10.40 -8.20 -11.30
C LYS A 13 -9.99 -8.58 -9.88
N THR A 14 -8.68 -8.65 -9.65
CA THR A 14 -8.12 -9.00 -8.36
C THR A 14 -7.27 -7.87 -7.82
N ILE A 15 -7.08 -7.87 -6.51
CA ILE A 15 -6.33 -6.85 -5.79
C ILE A 15 -5.42 -7.49 -4.74
N SER A 16 -4.26 -6.90 -4.53
CA SER A 16 -3.36 -7.23 -3.42
C SER A 16 -2.83 -5.94 -2.82
N THR A 17 -2.45 -5.98 -1.55
CA THR A 17 -2.03 -4.77 -0.84
C THR A 17 -0.70 -4.98 -0.14
N MET A 18 0.09 -3.92 -0.09
CA MET A 18 1.28 -3.83 0.74
C MET A 18 1.12 -2.61 1.65
N GLU A 19 0.89 -2.86 2.92
CA GLU A 19 0.65 -1.81 3.91
C GLU A 19 1.85 -1.65 4.83
N SER A 20 2.00 -0.48 5.39
CA SER A 20 3.01 -0.19 6.40
C SER A 20 2.35 0.52 7.58
N CYS A 21 2.24 1.84 7.53
CA CYS A 21 1.72 2.62 8.65
C CYS A 21 0.28 2.26 9.06
N THR A 22 -0.51 1.72 8.16
CA THR A 22 -1.91 1.33 8.43
C THR A 22 -2.04 -0.03 9.12
N GLY A 23 -0.95 -0.82 9.16
CA GLY A 23 -0.90 -2.05 9.94
C GLY A 23 -1.91 -3.13 9.57
N GLY A 24 -2.45 -3.10 8.35
CA GLY A 24 -3.45 -4.07 7.90
C GLY A 24 -4.89 -3.53 7.90
N ALA A 25 -5.09 -2.25 8.19
CA ALA A 25 -6.43 -1.66 8.23
C ALA A 25 -7.14 -1.75 6.87
N LEU A 26 -6.40 -1.57 5.76
CA LEU A 26 -7.01 -1.65 4.43
C LEU A 26 -7.45 -3.07 4.12
N VAL A 27 -6.59 -4.05 4.32
CA VAL A 27 -6.96 -5.44 4.03
C VAL A 27 -8.10 -5.90 4.94
N ASN A 28 -8.13 -5.45 6.18
CA ASN A 28 -9.23 -5.73 7.09
C ASN A 28 -10.54 -5.15 6.56
N ALA A 29 -10.52 -3.93 6.07
CA ALA A 29 -11.71 -3.30 5.46
C ALA A 29 -12.22 -4.09 4.24
N ILE A 30 -11.31 -4.63 3.43
CA ILE A 30 -11.66 -5.43 2.27
C ILE A 30 -12.28 -6.77 2.72
N THR A 31 -11.62 -7.47 3.64
CA THR A 31 -12.06 -8.81 4.07
C THR A 31 -13.37 -8.78 4.84
N ASN A 32 -13.76 -7.64 5.39
CA ASN A 32 -15.07 -7.50 6.05
C ASN A 32 -16.25 -7.51 5.06
N ILE A 33 -16.00 -7.41 3.76
CA ILE A 33 -17.04 -7.35 2.74
C ILE A 33 -17.34 -8.75 2.23
N PRO A 34 -18.61 -9.19 2.19
CA PRO A 34 -18.97 -10.48 1.58
C PRO A 34 -18.48 -10.54 0.14
N GLY A 35 -17.89 -11.67 -0.25
CA GLY A 35 -17.32 -11.86 -1.58
C GLY A 35 -15.89 -11.41 -1.74
N ALA A 36 -15.27 -10.86 -0.70
CA ALA A 36 -13.87 -10.39 -0.76
C ALA A 36 -12.90 -11.51 -1.19
N SER A 37 -13.16 -12.75 -0.83
CA SER A 37 -12.30 -13.88 -1.20
C SER A 37 -12.19 -14.10 -2.71
N GLU A 38 -13.14 -13.58 -3.48
CA GLU A 38 -13.08 -13.68 -4.94
C GLU A 38 -12.11 -12.67 -5.56
N VAL A 39 -11.77 -11.60 -4.84
CA VAL A 39 -10.99 -10.50 -5.40
C VAL A 39 -9.66 -10.28 -4.70
N LEU A 40 -9.56 -10.55 -3.40
CA LEU A 40 -8.33 -10.35 -2.64
C LEU A 40 -7.44 -11.60 -2.77
N LYS A 41 -6.24 -11.42 -3.33
CA LYS A 41 -5.29 -12.52 -3.48
C LYS A 41 -4.32 -12.62 -2.32
N PHE A 42 -3.77 -11.48 -1.91
CA PHE A 42 -2.73 -11.49 -0.89
C PHE A 42 -2.53 -10.07 -0.35
N SER A 43 -2.14 -9.98 0.90
CA SER A 43 -1.77 -8.71 1.51
C SER A 43 -0.60 -8.92 2.45
N ALA A 44 0.31 -7.96 2.46
CA ALA A 44 1.46 -7.97 3.34
C ALA A 44 1.48 -6.68 4.16
N VAL A 45 1.88 -6.80 5.42
CA VAL A 45 2.21 -5.65 6.25
C VAL A 45 3.73 -5.61 6.35
N THR A 46 4.34 -4.71 5.58
CA THR A 46 5.81 -4.57 5.55
C THR A 46 6.20 -3.35 6.37
N TYR A 47 6.18 -3.52 7.68
CA TYR A 47 6.36 -2.42 8.62
C TYR A 47 7.80 -1.92 8.70
N SER A 48 8.76 -2.70 8.20
CA SER A 48 10.19 -2.35 8.18
C SER A 48 10.68 -2.19 6.75
N ASN A 49 11.76 -1.42 6.60
CA ASN A 49 12.42 -1.29 5.29
C ASN A 49 12.97 -2.64 4.83
N GLU A 50 13.49 -3.44 5.75
CA GLU A 50 14.01 -4.79 5.46
C GLU A 50 12.98 -5.65 4.74
N TYR A 51 11.76 -5.71 5.26
CA TYR A 51 10.72 -6.56 4.67
C TYR A 51 10.11 -5.97 3.41
N LYS A 52 10.09 -4.63 3.27
CA LYS A 52 9.76 -4.03 1.99
C LYS A 52 10.72 -4.52 0.90
N ILE A 53 12.01 -4.48 1.19
CA ILE A 53 13.05 -4.89 0.26
C ILE A 53 12.98 -6.40 0.00
N LYS A 54 12.75 -7.22 1.01
CA LYS A 54 12.62 -8.67 0.84
C LYS A 54 11.46 -9.06 -0.08
N LEU A 55 10.38 -8.30 -0.08
CA LEU A 55 9.27 -8.53 -1.01
C LEU A 55 9.50 -7.94 -2.40
N GLY A 56 10.55 -7.18 -2.59
CA GLY A 56 10.94 -6.72 -3.92
C GLY A 56 11.01 -5.22 -4.12
N VAL A 57 10.73 -4.42 -3.09
CA VAL A 57 10.89 -2.97 -3.19
C VAL A 57 12.38 -2.65 -3.38
N ASP A 58 12.69 -1.87 -4.41
CA ASP A 58 14.07 -1.51 -4.71
C ASP A 58 14.65 -0.63 -3.60
N SER A 59 15.73 -1.10 -2.98
CA SER A 59 16.39 -0.35 -1.92
C SER A 59 16.87 1.03 -2.37
N LYS A 60 17.19 1.20 -3.65
CA LYS A 60 17.61 2.48 -4.21
C LYS A 60 16.51 3.52 -4.18
N ILE A 61 15.26 3.09 -4.33
CA ILE A 61 14.10 3.99 -4.23
C ILE A 61 13.96 4.50 -2.79
N ILE A 62 14.09 3.61 -1.82
CA ILE A 62 14.04 3.99 -0.40
C ILE A 62 15.20 4.91 -0.05
N ASP A 63 16.40 4.61 -0.54
CA ASP A 63 17.60 5.41 -0.28
C ASP A 63 17.48 6.82 -0.86
N LYS A 64 16.93 6.94 -2.06
CA LYS A 64 16.84 8.22 -2.78
C LYS A 64 15.68 9.08 -2.30
N TYR A 65 14.50 8.48 -2.09
CA TYR A 65 13.27 9.23 -1.84
C TYR A 65 12.76 9.08 -0.41
N THR A 66 13.41 8.30 0.41
CA THR A 66 13.01 7.84 1.73
C THR A 66 11.81 6.89 1.67
N VAL A 67 11.52 6.24 2.79
CA VAL A 67 10.38 5.33 2.89
C VAL A 67 9.05 6.10 2.90
N TYR A 68 9.08 7.38 3.28
CA TYR A 68 7.90 8.24 3.36
C TYR A 68 7.79 9.10 2.11
N SER A 69 7.42 8.49 0.99
CA SER A 69 7.35 9.17 -0.30
C SER A 69 6.35 8.49 -1.22
N ILE A 70 5.86 9.25 -2.20
CA ILE A 70 5.03 8.72 -3.29
C ILE A 70 5.81 7.67 -4.08
N GLU A 71 7.09 7.89 -4.31
CA GLU A 71 7.93 6.97 -5.07
C GLU A 71 7.99 5.59 -4.39
N THR A 72 8.15 5.55 -3.08
CA THR A 72 8.12 4.29 -2.34
C THR A 72 6.73 3.65 -2.36
N ALA A 73 5.67 4.44 -2.20
CA ALA A 73 4.31 3.92 -2.31
C ALA A 73 4.03 3.32 -3.70
N ASP A 74 4.47 3.99 -4.76
CA ASP A 74 4.35 3.50 -6.13
C ASP A 74 5.09 2.17 -6.30
N GLU A 75 6.30 2.08 -5.78
CA GLU A 75 7.07 0.83 -5.86
C GLU A 75 6.38 -0.29 -5.08
N MET A 76 5.87 0.00 -3.89
CA MET A 76 5.12 -0.98 -3.10
C MET A 76 3.90 -1.52 -3.85
N SER A 77 3.13 -0.63 -4.47
CA SER A 77 1.93 -1.00 -5.21
C SER A 77 2.25 -1.89 -6.41
N LYS A 78 3.27 -1.53 -7.18
CA LYS A 78 3.70 -2.32 -8.32
C LYS A 78 4.26 -3.68 -7.91
N VAL A 79 5.10 -3.71 -6.89
CA VAL A 79 5.71 -4.94 -6.40
C VAL A 79 4.66 -5.94 -5.95
N ILE A 80 3.67 -5.50 -5.17
CA ILE A 80 2.66 -6.43 -4.66
C ILE A 80 1.75 -6.93 -5.78
N SER A 81 1.43 -6.10 -6.75
CA SER A 81 0.68 -6.51 -7.94
C SER A 81 1.44 -7.57 -8.73
N ASN A 82 2.71 -7.35 -8.97
CA ASN A 82 3.56 -8.28 -9.72
C ASN A 82 3.79 -9.59 -8.94
N TYR A 83 4.04 -9.50 -7.65
CA TYR A 83 4.28 -10.66 -6.79
C TYR A 83 3.11 -11.64 -6.81
N THR A 84 1.90 -11.11 -6.85
CA THR A 84 0.67 -11.90 -6.78
C THR A 84 -0.01 -12.09 -8.14
N ASN A 85 0.46 -11.40 -9.16
CA ASN A 85 -0.21 -11.30 -10.46
C ASN A 85 -1.64 -10.78 -10.32
N SER A 86 -1.85 -9.81 -9.43
CA SER A 86 -3.14 -9.13 -9.27
C SER A 86 -3.29 -8.01 -10.30
N ASN A 87 -4.51 -7.73 -10.71
CA ASN A 87 -4.77 -6.61 -11.62
C ASN A 87 -4.44 -5.26 -10.98
N TYR A 88 -4.67 -5.15 -9.66
CA TYR A 88 -4.37 -3.96 -8.89
C TYR A 88 -3.48 -4.28 -7.71
N GLY A 89 -2.53 -3.40 -7.45
CA GLY A 89 -1.74 -3.41 -6.22
C GLY A 89 -1.94 -2.10 -5.49
N VAL A 90 -2.03 -2.15 -4.17
CA VAL A 90 -2.10 -0.95 -3.33
C VAL A 90 -0.87 -0.90 -2.44
N GLY A 91 -0.18 0.24 -2.43
CA GLY A 91 0.94 0.49 -1.53
C GLY A 91 0.61 1.66 -0.62
N ILE A 92 0.83 1.48 0.68
CA ILE A 92 0.58 2.53 1.67
C ILE A 92 1.79 2.64 2.59
N THR A 93 2.36 3.83 2.64
CA THR A 93 3.45 4.15 3.57
C THR A 93 3.21 5.53 4.16
N GLY A 94 3.74 5.77 5.34
CA GLY A 94 3.56 7.06 5.98
C GLY A 94 4.07 7.07 7.40
N LYS A 95 4.04 8.24 8.00
CA LYS A 95 4.54 8.48 9.34
C LYS A 95 3.38 9.03 10.18
N LEU A 96 2.88 8.20 11.09
CA LEU A 96 1.73 8.52 11.92
C LEU A 96 2.15 8.67 13.38
N SER A 97 1.83 9.81 13.96
CA SER A 97 1.88 10.10 15.40
C SER A 97 3.26 10.18 16.05
N ARG A 98 4.23 9.38 15.64
CA ARG A 98 5.54 9.31 16.30
C ARG A 98 6.68 9.35 15.29
N PRO A 99 7.81 9.99 15.63
CA PRO A 99 9.03 9.83 14.86
C PRO A 99 9.45 8.36 14.85
N ASP A 100 9.91 7.90 13.71
CA ASP A 100 10.50 6.58 13.55
C ASP A 100 12.02 6.73 13.69
N ILE A 101 12.60 6.06 14.68
CA ILE A 101 14.05 6.13 14.93
C ILE A 101 14.85 5.67 13.72
N ASN A 102 14.36 4.66 13.00
CA ASN A 102 15.05 4.10 11.85
C ASN A 102 14.82 4.91 10.57
N ASN A 103 13.79 5.76 10.55
CA ASN A 103 13.46 6.62 9.42
C ASN A 103 13.11 8.02 9.92
N PRO A 104 14.11 8.84 10.30
CA PRO A 104 13.85 10.14 10.92
C PRO A 104 13.41 11.23 9.95
N TYR A 105 13.35 10.90 8.66
CA TYR A 105 13.01 11.86 7.60
C TYR A 105 11.51 11.90 7.36
N GLY A 106 11.04 12.95 6.69
CA GLY A 106 9.67 13.12 6.30
C GLY A 106 8.81 13.83 7.34
N GLU A 107 7.65 14.30 6.90
CA GLU A 107 6.68 14.98 7.77
C GLU A 107 5.87 13.98 8.57
N ASP A 108 5.59 14.32 9.83
CA ASP A 108 4.67 13.54 10.66
C ASP A 108 3.24 13.65 10.12
N ASN A 109 2.46 12.60 10.30
CA ASN A 109 1.03 12.55 9.91
C ASN A 109 0.77 12.71 8.41
N LEU A 110 1.73 12.36 7.59
CA LEU A 110 1.58 12.34 6.15
C LEU A 110 1.57 10.89 5.66
N VAL A 111 0.54 10.53 4.91
CA VAL A 111 0.36 9.18 4.37
C VAL A 111 0.36 9.24 2.85
N PHE A 112 1.08 8.33 2.25
CA PHE A 112 1.19 8.18 0.81
C PHE A 112 0.50 6.89 0.38
N ILE A 113 -0.44 6.99 -0.55
CA ILE A 113 -1.18 5.85 -1.07
C ILE A 113 -0.96 5.81 -2.58
N SER A 114 -0.65 4.63 -3.07
CA SER A 114 -0.54 4.38 -4.50
C SER A 114 -1.36 3.16 -4.88
N ILE A 115 -2.07 3.25 -5.99
CA ILE A 115 -2.75 2.13 -6.62
C ILE A 115 -2.11 1.94 -8.00
N TYR A 116 -1.57 0.75 -8.22
CA TYR A 116 -1.01 0.36 -9.51
C TYR A 116 -2.03 -0.46 -10.28
N ASN A 117 -2.33 -0.05 -11.50
CA ASN A 117 -3.16 -0.83 -12.42
C ASN A 117 -2.23 -1.55 -13.40
N LYS A 118 -2.10 -2.85 -13.21
CA LYS A 118 -1.19 -3.68 -14.02
C LYS A 118 -1.63 -3.78 -15.47
N ASP A 119 -2.94 -3.77 -15.72
CA ASP A 119 -3.47 -3.95 -17.06
C ASP A 119 -3.06 -2.82 -18.03
N ASN A 120 -2.93 -1.59 -17.51
CA ASN A 120 -2.52 -0.43 -18.31
C ASN A 120 -1.21 0.21 -17.86
N ASN A 121 -0.55 -0.37 -16.88
CA ASN A 121 0.73 0.11 -16.33
C ASN A 121 0.65 1.56 -15.83
N LYS A 122 -0.44 1.92 -15.17
CA LYS A 122 -0.66 3.26 -14.63
C LYS A 122 -0.72 3.27 -13.12
N TYR A 123 -0.30 4.40 -12.54
CA TYR A 123 -0.35 4.65 -11.11
C TYR A 123 -1.38 5.72 -10.82
N TYR A 124 -2.11 5.52 -9.73
CA TYR A 124 -3.01 6.52 -9.16
C TYR A 124 -2.58 6.70 -7.71
N HIS A 125 -2.15 7.89 -7.33
CA HIS A 125 -1.62 8.09 -5.99
C HIS A 125 -2.13 9.37 -5.36
N LYS A 126 -2.02 9.43 -4.03
CA LYS A 126 -2.51 10.53 -3.23
C LYS A 126 -1.66 10.67 -1.97
N GLU A 127 -1.40 11.92 -1.60
CA GLU A 127 -0.87 12.26 -0.28
C GLU A 127 -2.04 12.66 0.60
N ILE A 128 -2.07 12.14 1.82
CA ILE A 128 -3.09 12.48 2.79
C ILE A 128 -2.41 12.99 4.04
N LYS A 129 -2.73 14.23 4.42
CA LYS A 129 -2.33 14.76 5.71
C LYS A 129 -3.43 14.44 6.70
N VAL A 130 -3.09 13.68 7.74
CA VAL A 130 -4.05 13.31 8.77
C VAL A 130 -3.83 14.15 10.02
N ASP A 131 -4.92 14.35 10.79
CA ASP A 131 -4.80 15.04 12.07
C ASP A 131 -3.97 14.18 13.03
N LYS A 132 -3.33 14.85 14.01
CA LYS A 132 -2.56 14.15 15.02
C LYS A 132 -3.47 13.19 15.77
N ILE A 133 -3.22 11.90 15.60
CA ILE A 133 -4.00 10.85 16.22
C ILE A 133 -3.11 9.95 17.07
N THR A 134 -3.73 9.32 18.05
CA THR A 134 -3.08 8.27 18.85
C THR A 134 -3.37 6.93 18.18
N ARG A 135 -2.34 6.16 18.02
CA ARG A 135 -2.48 4.82 17.47
C ARG A 135 -3.08 3.85 18.47
#